data_2ad8f6746aacccdb4f62b868dc0144db
#
_entry.id   2ad8f6746aacccdb4f62b868dc0144db
#
_cell.length_a   1.000
_cell.length_b   1.000
_cell.length_c   1.000
_cell.angle_alpha   90.00
_cell.angle_beta   90.00
_cell.angle_gamma   90.00
#
_symmetry.space_group_name_H-M   'P 1'
#
loop_
_entity.id
_entity.type
_entity.pdbx_description
1 polymer ?
#
loop_
_entity_poly.entity_id
_entity_poly.type
_entity_poly.pdbx_seq_one_letter_code
_entity_poly.pdbx_strand_id
1 'polypeptide(L)'
;MRAPSKLKISLAVTAAASLIAVTGCSANQPSESSASGGSDKLEITSWWTSGSEADALNVLIDGVKAAKPGLSVDNAAVSGGGGANARQALAARLQAGSPPDSWQVHPAGQLKSYVDGGQVADLTELWTQNNWASQMPKDVAAAQQVNGKYYTVPIGVHRGNVLWTNPAVLAKANVKIDPAAGVDGLIASLKQVQASGATPVCLGDKDIFASAELLESVIMSRTGADNWKKLFTNEYSFDAPEVKQALADYKTILSLANKDHSAITWDEAAKKMANGACAVNLMGDWAYGELVNGGKNPGKDFTWVTFPGKEDIFDYVGDGFSIPANNIPHADAANAWLKTLMDPKIQTEFAAKKGSIPALKSADISGLSEYQKEAAKSFASAEVVSSLAHAQAAGAEFAQTYADAVSTFNGSGNIDAFIASMTQAQKTQL
;
A
#
# COMPACT_ATOMS: atom_id res chain seq x y z
N MET A 1 7.53 -60.76 21.34
CA MET A 1 6.67 -61.20 22.45
C MET A 1 5.72 -60.09 22.84
N ARG A 2 4.43 -60.41 22.83
CA ARG A 2 3.27 -59.69 23.39
C ARG A 2 2.87 -58.36 22.74
N ALA A 3 1.83 -58.43 21.93
CA ALA A 3 0.85 -57.39 21.70
C ALA A 3 -0.19 -57.37 22.84
N PRO A 4 -0.85 -56.25 23.12
CA PRO A 4 -2.26 -56.32 23.55
C PRO A 4 -3.15 -55.36 22.74
N SER A 5 -4.20 -55.82 22.44
CA SER A 5 -5.62 -55.88 22.79
C SER A 5 -6.41 -54.63 22.39
N LYS A 6 -7.32 -54.89 21.48
CA LYS A 6 -8.39 -54.00 20.94
C LYS A 6 -9.48 -53.83 22.00
N LEU A 7 -9.91 -52.60 22.26
CA LEU A 7 -11.14 -52.32 23.02
C LEU A 7 -12.20 -51.79 22.05
N LYS A 8 -13.26 -52.56 21.88
CA LYS A 8 -14.48 -52.15 21.14
C LYS A 8 -15.46 -51.53 22.14
N ILE A 9 -15.92 -50.33 21.86
CA ILE A 9 -17.06 -49.73 22.56
C ILE A 9 -18.20 -49.62 21.58
N SER A 10 -19.28 -50.34 21.89
CA SER A 10 -20.55 -50.33 21.13
C SER A 10 -21.40 -49.14 21.58
N LEU A 11 -21.94 -48.38 20.64
CA LEU A 11 -22.91 -47.32 20.88
C LEU A 11 -24.32 -47.87 20.61
N ALA A 12 -25.19 -47.86 21.58
CA ALA A 12 -26.61 -48.18 21.47
C ALA A 12 -27.41 -46.94 21.07
N VAL A 13 -28.19 -47.09 20.03
CA VAL A 13 -29.13 -46.10 19.50
C VAL A 13 -30.48 -46.34 20.19
N THR A 14 -31.04 -45.34 20.84
CA THR A 14 -32.45 -45.36 21.27
C THR A 14 -33.21 -44.25 20.55
N ALA A 15 -34.11 -44.65 19.69
CA ALA A 15 -35.07 -43.78 19.01
C ALA A 15 -36.33 -43.68 19.89
N ALA A 16 -36.78 -42.43 20.12
CA ALA A 16 -38.09 -42.15 20.70
C ALA A 16 -38.85 -41.25 19.72
N ALA A 17 -39.87 -41.81 19.12
CA ALA A 17 -40.82 -41.10 18.29
C ALA A 17 -41.99 -40.57 19.17
N SER A 18 -42.31 -39.30 19.07
CA SER A 18 -43.56 -38.72 19.62
C SER A 18 -44.34 -38.03 18.54
N LEU A 19 -45.44 -38.62 18.16
CA LEU A 19 -46.49 -37.99 17.34
C LEU A 19 -47.31 -37.02 18.24
N ILE A 20 -47.50 -35.79 17.75
CA ILE A 20 -48.59 -34.92 18.26
C ILE A 20 -49.38 -34.41 17.04
N ALA A 21 -50.69 -34.53 17.19
CA ALA A 21 -51.71 -34.31 16.16
C ALA A 21 -51.98 -32.86 15.83
N VAL A 22 -52.33 -32.64 14.58
CA VAL A 22 -52.80 -31.40 13.98
C VAL A 22 -54.22 -31.07 14.44
N THR A 23 -54.48 -29.85 14.91
CA THR A 23 -55.78 -29.22 14.79
C THR A 23 -55.60 -27.85 14.17
N GLY A 24 -56.20 -27.65 13.04
CA GLY A 24 -56.22 -26.42 12.31
C GLY A 24 -57.16 -25.36 12.91
N CYS A 25 -56.75 -24.11 12.76
CA CYS A 25 -57.72 -22.97 12.68
C CYS A 25 -57.09 -21.93 11.73
N SER A 26 -57.91 -21.65 10.72
CA SER A 26 -57.79 -20.59 9.74
C SER A 26 -57.89 -19.23 10.42
N ALA A 27 -56.96 -18.29 10.16
CA ALA A 27 -57.32 -16.87 10.00
C ALA A 27 -56.09 -15.98 9.83
N ASN A 28 -56.16 -15.08 8.85
CA ASN A 28 -55.39 -13.85 8.63
C ASN A 28 -53.88 -13.99 8.34
N GLN A 29 -53.59 -13.93 7.05
CA GLN A 29 -52.28 -13.41 6.58
C GLN A 29 -52.13 -11.93 6.98
N PRO A 30 -51.10 -11.57 7.73
CA PRO A 30 -50.57 -10.22 7.66
C PRO A 30 -49.72 -10.17 6.38
N SER A 31 -49.97 -9.16 5.56
CA SER A 31 -49.10 -8.77 4.47
C SER A 31 -47.68 -8.71 4.99
N GLU A 32 -46.80 -9.57 4.48
CA GLU A 32 -45.39 -9.37 4.59
C GLU A 32 -45.06 -8.09 3.84
N SER A 33 -45.01 -6.98 4.56
CA SER A 33 -44.18 -5.87 4.14
C SER A 33 -42.77 -6.41 4.09
N SER A 34 -42.25 -6.58 2.88
CA SER A 34 -40.83 -6.74 2.62
C SER A 34 -40.16 -5.49 3.18
N ALA A 35 -39.85 -5.51 4.47
CA ALA A 35 -38.82 -4.67 5.00
C ALA A 35 -37.54 -5.12 4.31
N SER A 36 -37.11 -4.39 3.29
CA SER A 36 -35.74 -4.39 2.82
C SER A 36 -34.88 -3.90 4.00
N GLY A 37 -34.56 -4.81 4.91
CA GLY A 37 -33.60 -4.58 5.97
C GLY A 37 -32.23 -4.40 5.33
N GLY A 38 -31.95 -3.21 4.84
CA GLY A 38 -30.58 -2.79 4.60
C GLY A 38 -29.87 -2.92 5.94
N SER A 39 -28.98 -3.88 6.10
CA SER A 39 -28.24 -4.03 7.33
C SER A 39 -27.37 -2.77 7.50
N ASP A 40 -27.50 -2.11 8.66
CA ASP A 40 -26.70 -0.94 9.03
C ASP A 40 -25.27 -1.36 9.39
N LYS A 41 -24.68 -2.22 8.57
CA LYS A 41 -23.33 -2.75 8.75
C LYS A 41 -22.53 -2.59 7.46
N LEU A 42 -21.22 -2.28 7.61
CA LEU A 42 -20.21 -2.25 6.56
C LEU A 42 -18.95 -2.95 7.09
N GLU A 43 -18.48 -3.96 6.41
CA GLU A 43 -17.18 -4.59 6.70
C GLU A 43 -16.15 -4.12 5.67
N ILE A 44 -15.05 -3.51 6.13
CA ILE A 44 -13.92 -3.13 5.30
C ILE A 44 -12.66 -3.88 5.71
N THR A 45 -11.80 -4.17 4.75
CA THR A 45 -10.48 -4.76 4.99
C THR A 45 -9.41 -3.79 4.52
N SER A 46 -8.43 -3.49 5.38
CA SER A 46 -7.28 -2.67 5.06
C SER A 46 -6.01 -3.18 5.77
N TRP A 47 -4.86 -2.56 5.50
CA TRP A 47 -3.63 -2.82 6.27
C TRP A 47 -3.26 -1.66 7.19
N TRP A 48 -4.08 -0.65 7.30
CA TRP A 48 -3.89 0.49 8.19
C TRP A 48 -4.40 0.19 9.60
N THR A 49 -3.52 -0.34 10.43
CA THR A 49 -3.89 -0.90 11.73
C THR A 49 -3.51 -0.02 12.93
N SER A 50 -2.61 0.94 12.74
CA SER A 50 -2.07 1.76 13.83
C SER A 50 -1.55 3.11 13.33
N GLY A 51 -1.20 4.00 14.28
CA GLY A 51 -0.56 5.29 13.99
C GLY A 51 -1.40 6.21 13.11
N SER A 52 -0.72 7.03 12.34
CA SER A 52 -1.36 7.98 11.42
C SER A 52 -2.20 7.30 10.33
N GLU A 53 -1.88 6.07 9.96
CA GLU A 53 -2.63 5.29 8.98
C GLU A 53 -4.03 4.91 9.50
N ALA A 54 -4.12 4.43 10.74
CA ALA A 54 -5.41 4.15 11.39
C ALA A 54 -6.20 5.45 11.63
N ASP A 55 -5.54 6.54 12.01
CA ASP A 55 -6.19 7.85 12.17
C ASP A 55 -6.76 8.36 10.84
N ALA A 56 -6.04 8.17 9.73
CA ALA A 56 -6.52 8.52 8.40
C ALA A 56 -7.73 7.66 7.98
N LEU A 57 -7.68 6.34 8.22
CA LEU A 57 -8.81 5.46 7.95
C LEU A 57 -10.04 5.85 8.77
N ASN A 58 -9.86 6.27 10.02
CA ASN A 58 -10.98 6.74 10.86
C ASN A 58 -11.68 7.97 10.26
N VAL A 59 -10.97 8.88 9.57
CA VAL A 59 -11.60 9.99 8.84
C VAL A 59 -12.59 9.46 7.80
N LEU A 60 -12.23 8.43 7.04
CA LEU A 60 -13.10 7.82 6.04
C LEU A 60 -14.30 7.13 6.69
N ILE A 61 -14.07 6.39 7.78
CA ILE A 61 -15.11 5.70 8.56
C ILE A 61 -16.12 6.69 9.18
N ASP A 62 -15.62 7.77 9.76
CA ASP A 62 -16.49 8.81 10.34
C ASP A 62 -17.27 9.54 9.24
N GLY A 63 -16.66 9.75 8.07
CA GLY A 63 -17.31 10.29 6.90
C GLY A 63 -18.51 9.46 6.45
N VAL A 64 -18.34 8.15 6.29
CA VAL A 64 -19.47 7.29 5.88
C VAL A 64 -20.54 7.17 6.96
N LYS A 65 -20.17 7.16 8.24
CA LYS A 65 -21.14 7.19 9.35
C LYS A 65 -21.95 8.49 9.38
N ALA A 66 -21.31 9.63 9.04
CA ALA A 66 -22.00 10.90 8.91
C ALA A 66 -22.97 10.92 7.72
N ALA A 67 -22.57 10.33 6.58
CA ALA A 67 -23.42 10.20 5.40
C ALA A 67 -24.57 9.19 5.57
N LYS A 68 -24.39 8.17 6.43
CA LYS A 68 -25.37 7.13 6.73
C LYS A 68 -25.48 6.92 8.26
N PRO A 69 -26.29 7.77 8.96
CA PRO A 69 -26.45 7.65 10.40
C PRO A 69 -26.99 6.27 10.83
N GLY A 70 -26.40 5.71 11.87
CA GLY A 70 -26.71 4.36 12.35
C GLY A 70 -25.86 3.24 11.74
N LEU A 71 -25.02 3.54 10.73
CA LEU A 71 -24.13 2.56 10.14
C LEU A 71 -23.06 2.11 11.15
N SER A 72 -22.94 0.79 11.35
CA SER A 72 -21.85 0.15 12.05
C SER A 72 -20.76 -0.22 11.04
N VAL A 73 -19.51 0.18 11.29
CA VAL A 73 -18.37 -0.18 10.44
C VAL A 73 -17.45 -1.12 11.19
N ASP A 74 -17.18 -2.28 10.60
CA ASP A 74 -16.22 -3.27 11.06
C ASP A 74 -14.95 -3.15 10.20
N ASN A 75 -13.84 -2.76 10.83
CA ASN A 75 -12.55 -2.68 10.16
C ASN A 75 -11.76 -3.96 10.45
N ALA A 76 -11.82 -4.92 9.54
CA ALA A 76 -11.07 -6.18 9.59
C ALA A 76 -9.62 -5.97 9.09
N ALA A 77 -8.89 -5.04 9.71
CA ALA A 77 -7.54 -4.68 9.28
C ALA A 77 -6.50 -5.75 9.65
N VAL A 78 -5.53 -5.96 8.74
CA VAL A 78 -4.43 -6.92 8.90
C VAL A 78 -3.10 -6.23 8.63
N SER A 79 -2.23 -6.17 9.63
CA SER A 79 -0.93 -5.48 9.56
C SER A 79 0.17 -6.28 8.85
N GLY A 80 1.17 -5.56 8.34
CA GLY A 80 2.48 -6.07 7.93
C GLY A 80 2.68 -6.21 6.43
N GLY A 81 3.95 -6.14 6.01
CA GLY A 81 4.44 -6.33 4.65
C GLY A 81 3.90 -5.35 3.62
N GLY A 82 3.69 -4.07 3.97
CA GLY A 82 3.11 -3.11 3.01
C GLY A 82 1.78 -3.61 2.43
N GLY A 83 0.96 -4.30 3.24
CA GLY A 83 -0.32 -4.88 2.83
C GLY A 83 -0.23 -6.34 2.33
N ALA A 84 0.94 -6.98 2.26
CA ALA A 84 1.07 -8.36 1.79
C ALA A 84 0.22 -9.33 2.61
N ASN A 85 0.25 -9.22 3.94
CA ASN A 85 -0.54 -10.06 4.84
C ASN A 85 -2.05 -9.86 4.65
N ALA A 86 -2.49 -8.60 4.48
CA ALA A 86 -3.89 -8.27 4.23
C ALA A 86 -4.38 -8.86 2.89
N ARG A 87 -3.55 -8.77 1.84
CA ARG A 87 -3.86 -9.37 0.54
C ARG A 87 -3.97 -10.89 0.62
N GLN A 88 -3.10 -11.55 1.37
CA GLN A 88 -3.18 -13.00 1.57
C GLN A 88 -4.45 -13.43 2.31
N ALA A 89 -4.81 -12.71 3.39
CA ALA A 89 -6.05 -12.94 4.12
C ALA A 89 -7.30 -12.70 3.25
N LEU A 90 -7.31 -11.62 2.44
CA LEU A 90 -8.37 -11.32 1.50
C LEU A 90 -8.52 -12.42 0.43
N ALA A 91 -7.41 -12.89 -0.15
CA ALA A 91 -7.43 -13.96 -1.16
C ALA A 91 -8.12 -15.23 -0.63
N ALA A 92 -7.84 -15.62 0.61
CA ALA A 92 -8.49 -16.76 1.26
C ALA A 92 -10.02 -16.53 1.41
N ARG A 93 -10.45 -15.33 1.77
CA ARG A 93 -11.88 -14.97 1.89
C ARG A 93 -12.60 -14.97 0.54
N LEU A 94 -11.96 -14.40 -0.49
CA LEU A 94 -12.50 -14.39 -1.86
C LEU A 94 -12.68 -15.80 -2.39
N GLN A 95 -11.69 -16.69 -2.18
CA GLN A 95 -11.77 -18.11 -2.56
C GLN A 95 -12.85 -18.86 -1.79
N ALA A 96 -13.08 -18.53 -0.52
CA ALA A 96 -14.14 -19.13 0.29
C ALA A 96 -15.55 -18.58 -0.03
N GLY A 97 -15.69 -17.61 -0.94
CA GLY A 97 -16.96 -16.97 -1.27
C GLY A 97 -17.55 -16.11 -0.15
N SER A 98 -16.70 -15.64 0.77
CA SER A 98 -17.07 -14.81 1.93
C SER A 98 -16.30 -13.47 1.89
N PRO A 99 -16.48 -12.65 0.84
CA PRO A 99 -15.78 -11.38 0.71
C PRO A 99 -16.18 -10.40 1.82
N PRO A 100 -15.34 -9.39 2.15
CA PRO A 100 -15.79 -8.17 2.84
C PRO A 100 -16.67 -7.33 1.92
N ASP A 101 -17.35 -6.31 2.46
CA ASP A 101 -18.09 -5.34 1.62
C ASP A 101 -17.16 -4.50 0.76
N SER A 102 -15.99 -4.16 1.29
CA SER A 102 -14.97 -3.42 0.55
C SER A 102 -13.57 -3.74 1.07
N TRP A 103 -12.57 -3.56 0.24
CA TRP A 103 -11.16 -3.71 0.64
C TRP A 103 -10.26 -2.67 -0.01
N GLN A 104 -9.17 -2.34 0.70
CA GLN A 104 -8.11 -1.50 0.18
C GLN A 104 -7.37 -2.21 -0.94
N VAL A 105 -7.03 -1.47 -1.99
CA VAL A 105 -6.29 -1.97 -3.15
C VAL A 105 -5.43 -0.86 -3.75
N HIS A 106 -4.23 -1.21 -4.19
CA HIS A 106 -3.47 -0.33 -5.07
C HIS A 106 -3.98 -0.47 -6.51
N PRO A 107 -4.10 0.64 -7.25
CA PRO A 107 -4.56 0.62 -8.64
C PRO A 107 -3.55 -0.04 -9.59
N ALA A 108 -3.87 -0.07 -10.87
CA ALA A 108 -3.06 -0.62 -11.95
C ALA A 108 -2.74 -2.12 -11.78
N GLY A 109 -1.47 -2.53 -11.66
CA GLY A 109 -1.05 -3.93 -11.68
C GLY A 109 -1.71 -4.81 -10.61
N GLN A 110 -1.80 -4.33 -9.36
CA GLN A 110 -2.47 -5.08 -8.29
C GLN A 110 -3.96 -5.22 -8.56
N LEU A 111 -4.63 -4.14 -8.96
CA LEU A 111 -6.05 -4.16 -9.33
C LEU A 111 -6.32 -5.14 -10.48
N LYS A 112 -5.44 -5.16 -11.49
CA LYS A 112 -5.55 -6.07 -12.64
C LYS A 112 -5.63 -7.52 -12.20
N SER A 113 -4.87 -7.93 -11.19
CA SER A 113 -4.90 -9.31 -10.68
C SER A 113 -6.29 -9.71 -10.16
N TYR A 114 -7.02 -8.81 -9.49
CA TYR A 114 -8.39 -9.06 -9.03
C TYR A 114 -9.40 -9.06 -10.18
N VAL A 115 -9.20 -8.18 -11.19
CA VAL A 115 -10.07 -8.13 -12.38
C VAL A 115 -9.94 -9.39 -13.21
N ASP A 116 -8.72 -9.85 -13.47
CA ASP A 116 -8.46 -11.09 -14.21
C ASP A 116 -9.03 -12.32 -13.48
N GLY A 117 -9.03 -12.28 -12.14
CA GLY A 117 -9.66 -13.29 -11.30
C GLY A 117 -11.19 -13.22 -11.21
N GLY A 118 -11.84 -12.20 -11.82
CA GLY A 118 -13.29 -12.01 -11.75
C GLY A 118 -13.80 -11.68 -10.34
N GLN A 119 -12.95 -11.11 -9.48
CA GLN A 119 -13.21 -10.95 -8.05
C GLN A 119 -13.76 -9.58 -7.66
N VAL A 120 -13.59 -8.57 -8.51
CA VAL A 120 -13.90 -7.16 -8.25
C VAL A 120 -15.01 -6.66 -9.17
N ALA A 121 -15.92 -5.84 -8.64
CA ALA A 121 -17.05 -5.29 -9.39
C ALA A 121 -16.62 -4.23 -10.42
N ASP A 122 -17.30 -4.25 -11.58
CA ASP A 122 -17.24 -3.16 -12.54
C ASP A 122 -17.98 -1.92 -11.99
N LEU A 123 -17.25 -0.85 -11.73
CA LEU A 123 -17.75 0.41 -11.19
C LEU A 123 -17.98 1.48 -12.28
N THR A 124 -17.87 1.11 -13.57
CA THR A 124 -17.90 2.06 -14.70
C THR A 124 -19.19 2.89 -14.72
N GLU A 125 -20.33 2.28 -14.41
CA GLU A 125 -21.61 3.00 -14.33
C GLU A 125 -21.58 4.04 -13.19
N LEU A 126 -21.10 3.66 -12.00
CA LEU A 126 -20.97 4.56 -10.85
C LEU A 126 -20.04 5.74 -11.15
N TRP A 127 -18.91 5.47 -11.82
CA TRP A 127 -17.96 6.50 -12.26
C TRP A 127 -18.57 7.46 -13.27
N THR A 128 -19.33 6.94 -14.26
CA THR A 128 -19.96 7.72 -15.32
C THR A 128 -21.09 8.59 -14.76
N GLN A 129 -21.98 8.04 -13.94
CA GLN A 129 -23.10 8.76 -13.34
C GLN A 129 -22.63 9.95 -12.49
N ASN A 130 -21.48 9.83 -11.83
CA ASN A 130 -20.92 10.87 -10.96
C ASN A 130 -19.82 11.70 -11.63
N ASN A 131 -19.50 11.45 -12.90
CA ASN A 131 -18.44 12.12 -13.65
C ASN A 131 -17.07 12.16 -12.92
N TRP A 132 -16.71 11.07 -12.23
CA TRP A 132 -15.53 11.03 -11.37
C TRP A 132 -14.21 11.18 -12.11
N ALA A 133 -14.11 10.66 -13.36
CA ALA A 133 -12.89 10.74 -14.14
C ALA A 133 -12.41 12.18 -14.40
N SER A 134 -13.33 13.13 -14.56
CA SER A 134 -12.99 14.53 -14.79
C SER A 134 -12.51 15.28 -13.54
N GLN A 135 -12.79 14.71 -12.36
CA GLN A 135 -12.52 15.34 -11.05
C GLN A 135 -11.08 15.14 -10.58
N MET A 136 -10.28 14.32 -11.27
CA MET A 136 -8.90 13.99 -10.89
C MET A 136 -7.92 14.11 -12.05
N PRO A 137 -6.60 14.07 -11.82
CA PRO A 137 -5.59 13.97 -12.89
C PRO A 137 -5.83 12.74 -13.77
N LYS A 138 -5.52 12.86 -15.07
CA LYS A 138 -5.77 11.77 -16.03
C LYS A 138 -5.09 10.46 -15.63
N ASP A 139 -3.85 10.55 -15.16
CA ASP A 139 -3.06 9.36 -14.80
C ASP A 139 -3.63 8.67 -13.56
N VAL A 140 -4.16 9.44 -12.58
CA VAL A 140 -4.87 8.90 -11.43
C VAL A 140 -6.15 8.18 -11.88
N ALA A 141 -6.95 8.80 -12.76
CA ALA A 141 -8.17 8.17 -13.28
C ALA A 141 -7.85 6.92 -14.11
N ALA A 142 -6.83 6.97 -14.96
CA ALA A 142 -6.41 5.84 -15.79
C ALA A 142 -5.93 4.65 -14.97
N ALA A 143 -5.23 4.90 -13.87
CA ALA A 143 -4.76 3.84 -12.97
C ALA A 143 -5.91 3.03 -12.33
N GLN A 144 -7.13 3.60 -12.23
CA GLN A 144 -8.30 2.91 -11.70
C GLN A 144 -8.97 1.99 -12.73
N GLN A 145 -8.43 1.94 -13.95
CA GLN A 145 -9.02 1.18 -15.05
C GLN A 145 -8.23 -0.10 -15.36
N VAL A 146 -8.97 -1.12 -15.76
CA VAL A 146 -8.45 -2.30 -16.45
C VAL A 146 -9.32 -2.53 -17.69
N ASN A 147 -8.71 -2.66 -18.86
CA ASN A 147 -9.41 -2.85 -20.13
C ASN A 147 -10.53 -1.80 -20.39
N GLY A 148 -10.28 -0.54 -20.02
CA GLY A 148 -11.19 0.59 -20.22
C GLY A 148 -12.39 0.67 -19.26
N LYS A 149 -12.44 -0.16 -18.21
CA LYS A 149 -13.46 -0.17 -17.17
C LYS A 149 -12.90 0.19 -15.81
N TYR A 150 -13.67 0.89 -14.99
CA TYR A 150 -13.28 1.28 -13.64
C TYR A 150 -13.61 0.20 -12.60
N TYR A 151 -12.70 -0.06 -11.67
CA TYR A 151 -12.87 -1.12 -10.67
C TYR A 151 -12.52 -0.71 -9.24
N THR A 152 -11.98 0.49 -9.05
CA THR A 152 -11.65 1.02 -7.72
C THR A 152 -11.94 2.52 -7.63
N VAL A 153 -12.04 3.03 -6.41
CA VAL A 153 -12.26 4.45 -6.11
C VAL A 153 -11.05 4.96 -5.32
N PRO A 154 -10.29 5.94 -5.87
CA PRO A 154 -9.07 6.44 -5.24
C PRO A 154 -9.37 7.42 -4.10
N ILE A 155 -8.48 7.45 -3.09
CA ILE A 155 -8.57 8.37 -1.96
C ILE A 155 -7.34 9.24 -1.78
N GLY A 156 -6.20 8.85 -2.33
CA GLY A 156 -4.96 9.58 -2.18
C GLY A 156 -3.89 9.18 -3.20
N VAL A 157 -2.93 10.06 -3.33
CA VAL A 157 -1.71 9.88 -4.12
C VAL A 157 -0.53 10.05 -3.18
N HIS A 158 0.35 9.07 -3.17
CA HIS A 158 1.57 9.04 -2.38
C HIS A 158 2.79 9.11 -3.28
N ARG A 159 3.86 9.70 -2.74
CA ARG A 159 5.21 9.59 -3.29
C ARG A 159 5.97 8.51 -2.52
N GLY A 160 6.35 7.41 -3.17
CA GLY A 160 7.13 6.31 -2.57
C GLY A 160 8.59 6.68 -2.29
N ASN A 161 9.22 7.43 -3.18
CA ASN A 161 10.65 7.71 -3.16
C ASN A 161 11.05 9.01 -2.44
N VAL A 162 10.66 9.16 -1.17
CA VAL A 162 11.08 10.30 -0.35
C VAL A 162 12.30 9.93 0.50
N LEU A 163 13.35 10.75 0.45
CA LEU A 163 14.48 10.60 1.34
C LEU A 163 14.31 11.56 2.54
N TRP A 164 13.83 11.02 3.65
CA TRP A 164 13.72 11.72 4.93
C TRP A 164 15.08 11.90 5.55
N THR A 165 15.36 13.05 6.12
CA THR A 165 16.69 13.37 6.64
C THR A 165 16.62 13.99 8.05
N ASN A 166 17.62 13.72 8.88
CA ASN A 166 17.77 14.40 10.17
C ASN A 166 18.75 15.56 10.00
N PRO A 167 18.28 16.84 10.10
CA PRO A 167 19.13 18.00 9.84
C PRO A 167 20.28 18.15 10.84
N ALA A 168 20.09 17.74 12.09
CA ALA A 168 21.13 17.85 13.12
C ALA A 168 22.28 16.86 12.90
N VAL A 169 21.95 15.61 12.48
CA VAL A 169 22.96 14.59 12.14
C VAL A 169 23.75 14.99 10.91
N LEU A 170 23.05 15.46 9.86
CA LEU A 170 23.71 15.95 8.64
C LEU A 170 24.61 17.15 8.89
N ALA A 171 24.14 18.13 9.68
CA ALA A 171 24.94 19.30 10.03
C ALA A 171 26.20 18.93 10.82
N LYS A 172 26.09 18.00 11.79
CA LYS A 172 27.24 17.50 12.55
C LYS A 172 28.28 16.79 11.67
N ALA A 173 27.83 16.10 10.62
CA ALA A 173 28.70 15.45 9.63
C ALA A 173 29.20 16.43 8.57
N ASN A 174 28.78 17.70 8.59
CA ASN A 174 29.01 18.68 7.53
C ASN A 174 28.59 18.18 6.13
N VAL A 175 27.40 17.56 6.08
CA VAL A 175 26.83 16.97 4.85
C VAL A 175 25.56 17.73 4.48
N LYS A 176 25.40 17.98 3.19
CA LYS A 176 24.13 18.39 2.57
C LYS A 176 23.83 17.41 1.46
N ILE A 177 22.65 16.79 1.50
CA ILE A 177 22.18 15.92 0.42
C ILE A 177 21.73 16.80 -0.76
N ASP A 178 22.32 16.56 -1.93
CA ASP A 178 21.95 17.21 -3.18
C ASP A 178 21.22 16.18 -4.07
N PRO A 179 19.93 16.32 -4.31
CA PRO A 179 19.18 15.41 -5.18
C PRO A 179 19.74 15.33 -6.61
N ALA A 180 20.29 16.44 -7.12
CA ALA A 180 20.84 16.48 -8.48
C ALA A 180 22.19 15.72 -8.63
N ALA A 181 22.85 15.38 -7.52
CA ALA A 181 24.09 14.62 -7.55
C ALA A 181 23.88 13.11 -7.81
N GLY A 182 22.63 12.66 -7.88
CA GLY A 182 22.26 11.26 -8.13
C GLY A 182 22.73 10.29 -7.04
N VAL A 183 22.64 8.99 -7.33
CA VAL A 183 23.00 7.93 -6.36
C VAL A 183 24.49 7.99 -5.97
N ASP A 184 25.39 8.37 -6.88
CA ASP A 184 26.81 8.51 -6.55
C ASP A 184 27.05 9.57 -5.49
N GLY A 185 26.40 10.74 -5.64
CA GLY A 185 26.45 11.82 -4.65
C GLY A 185 25.81 11.43 -3.32
N LEU A 186 24.70 10.69 -3.35
CA LEU A 186 24.09 10.14 -2.15
C LEU A 186 25.07 9.21 -1.41
N ILE A 187 25.64 8.24 -2.09
CA ILE A 187 26.60 7.29 -1.49
C ILE A 187 27.83 8.03 -0.92
N ALA A 188 28.34 9.03 -1.63
CA ALA A 188 29.45 9.85 -1.12
C ALA A 188 29.06 10.57 0.18
N SER A 189 27.86 11.18 0.22
CA SER A 189 27.31 11.85 1.39
C SER A 189 27.13 10.89 2.57
N LEU A 190 26.56 9.69 2.32
CA LEU A 190 26.38 8.66 3.36
C LEU A 190 27.72 8.18 3.93
N LYS A 191 28.74 7.98 3.11
CA LYS A 191 30.10 7.64 3.57
C LYS A 191 30.74 8.75 4.42
N GLN A 192 30.48 10.02 4.09
CA GLN A 192 30.93 11.14 4.90
C GLN A 192 30.21 11.17 6.26
N VAL A 193 28.91 10.87 6.31
CA VAL A 193 28.17 10.68 7.57
C VAL A 193 28.80 9.56 8.39
N GLN A 194 29.11 8.41 7.79
CA GLN A 194 29.77 7.29 8.46
C GLN A 194 31.16 7.70 9.02
N ALA A 195 31.95 8.44 8.26
CA ALA A 195 33.25 8.93 8.69
C ALA A 195 33.17 9.89 9.90
N SER A 196 32.04 10.57 10.08
CA SER A 196 31.77 11.41 11.29
C SER A 196 31.40 10.61 12.54
N GLY A 197 31.28 9.26 12.41
CA GLY A 197 30.89 8.36 13.50
C GLY A 197 29.37 8.20 13.68
N ALA A 198 28.55 8.80 12.79
CA ALA A 198 27.10 8.65 12.81
C ALA A 198 26.66 7.47 11.91
N THR A 199 25.52 6.86 12.21
CA THR A 199 24.88 5.87 11.34
C THR A 199 24.28 6.59 10.14
N PRO A 200 24.64 6.22 8.88
CA PRO A 200 24.12 6.93 7.71
C PRO A 200 22.63 6.70 7.47
N VAL A 201 22.19 5.44 7.43
CA VAL A 201 20.83 5.05 7.01
C VAL A 201 20.11 4.35 8.14
N CYS A 202 18.89 4.79 8.44
CA CYS A 202 17.89 4.00 9.16
C CYS A 202 17.04 3.23 8.14
N LEU A 203 17.06 1.92 8.23
CA LEU A 203 16.21 1.02 7.47
C LEU A 203 15.43 0.16 8.45
N GLY A 204 14.16 -0.12 8.16
CA GLY A 204 13.31 -1.01 8.94
C GLY A 204 12.75 -2.08 8.01
N ASP A 205 13.40 -3.25 8.03
CA ASP A 205 13.31 -4.26 7.00
C ASP A 205 12.77 -5.61 7.51
N LYS A 206 12.04 -5.57 8.61
CA LYS A 206 11.49 -6.77 9.24
C LYS A 206 10.64 -7.62 8.29
N ASP A 207 10.02 -6.98 7.30
CA ASP A 207 9.10 -7.60 6.33
C ASP A 207 9.50 -7.37 4.87
N ILE A 208 10.77 -7.00 4.62
CA ILE A 208 11.38 -6.75 3.29
C ILE A 208 10.81 -5.52 2.54
N PHE A 209 9.68 -4.97 2.97
CA PHE A 209 9.00 -3.88 2.28
C PHE A 209 9.91 -2.64 2.07
N ALA A 210 10.59 -2.17 3.13
CA ALA A 210 11.45 -1.00 3.04
C ALA A 210 12.69 -1.23 2.17
N SER A 211 13.24 -2.44 2.15
CA SER A 211 14.32 -2.83 1.25
C SER A 211 13.88 -2.86 -0.20
N ALA A 212 12.68 -3.37 -0.48
CA ALA A 212 12.12 -3.38 -1.83
C ALA A 212 11.92 -1.94 -2.36
N GLU A 213 11.37 -1.06 -1.53
CA GLU A 213 11.14 0.35 -1.86
C GLU A 213 12.46 1.13 -2.05
N LEU A 214 13.48 0.85 -1.22
CA LEU A 214 14.80 1.43 -1.39
C LEU A 214 15.45 0.97 -2.71
N LEU A 215 15.41 -0.33 -3.02
CA LEU A 215 16.01 -0.85 -4.24
C LEU A 215 15.30 -0.32 -5.49
N GLU A 216 13.96 -0.26 -5.52
CA GLU A 216 13.25 0.31 -6.67
C GLU A 216 13.61 1.78 -6.90
N SER A 217 13.75 2.57 -5.83
CA SER A 217 14.19 3.97 -5.94
C SER A 217 15.60 4.10 -6.53
N VAL A 218 16.52 3.19 -6.17
CA VAL A 218 17.87 3.14 -6.73
C VAL A 218 17.82 2.72 -8.21
N ILE A 219 17.01 1.72 -8.58
CA ILE A 219 16.84 1.30 -9.98
C ILE A 219 16.27 2.45 -10.81
N MET A 220 15.17 3.08 -10.38
CA MET A 220 14.58 4.23 -11.07
C MET A 220 15.60 5.36 -11.29
N SER A 221 16.38 5.69 -10.27
CA SER A 221 17.43 6.72 -10.35
C SER A 221 18.52 6.40 -11.37
N ARG A 222 18.87 5.13 -11.54
CA ARG A 222 19.89 4.69 -12.51
C ARG A 222 19.36 4.54 -13.92
N THR A 223 18.16 3.99 -14.06
CA THR A 223 17.56 3.68 -15.36
C THR A 223 16.81 4.84 -15.99
N GLY A 224 16.27 5.75 -15.16
CA GLY A 224 15.34 6.79 -15.58
C GLY A 224 13.91 6.27 -15.71
N ALA A 225 12.95 7.19 -15.77
CA ALA A 225 11.51 6.90 -15.80
C ALA A 225 11.09 6.05 -17.00
N ASP A 226 11.63 6.35 -18.19
CA ASP A 226 11.28 5.62 -19.41
C ASP A 226 11.72 4.16 -19.36
N ASN A 227 12.95 3.89 -18.94
CA ASN A 227 13.45 2.52 -18.84
C ASN A 227 12.78 1.77 -17.67
N TRP A 228 12.47 2.47 -16.56
CA TRP A 228 11.66 1.88 -15.50
C TRP A 228 10.32 1.35 -16.03
N LYS A 229 9.56 2.17 -16.79
CA LYS A 229 8.30 1.75 -17.42
C LYS A 229 8.50 0.55 -18.35
N LYS A 230 9.58 0.56 -19.15
CA LYS A 230 9.91 -0.49 -20.12
C LYS A 230 10.31 -1.82 -19.48
N LEU A 231 10.74 -1.85 -18.21
CA LEU A 231 10.97 -3.10 -17.48
C LEU A 231 9.69 -3.95 -17.39
N PHE A 232 8.52 -3.32 -17.36
CA PHE A 232 7.23 -4.00 -17.19
C PHE A 232 6.46 -4.22 -18.51
N THR A 233 7.07 -3.87 -19.64
CA THR A 233 6.57 -4.18 -20.99
C THR A 233 7.50 -5.10 -21.79
N ASN A 234 8.53 -5.64 -21.14
CA ASN A 234 9.59 -6.45 -21.77
C ASN A 234 10.43 -5.71 -22.83
N GLU A 235 10.37 -4.36 -22.86
CA GLU A 235 11.16 -3.54 -23.77
C GLU A 235 12.53 -3.16 -23.19
N TYR A 236 12.73 -3.36 -21.89
CA TYR A 236 13.99 -3.19 -21.18
C TYR A 236 14.22 -4.36 -20.22
N SER A 237 15.47 -4.77 -20.01
CA SER A 237 15.79 -5.98 -19.24
C SER A 237 16.31 -5.66 -17.86
N PHE A 238 15.97 -6.48 -16.86
CA PHE A 238 16.66 -6.48 -15.57
C PHE A 238 18.15 -6.87 -15.68
N ASP A 239 18.60 -7.46 -16.79
CA ASP A 239 20.02 -7.76 -17.06
C ASP A 239 20.80 -6.54 -17.61
N ALA A 240 20.17 -5.37 -17.73
CA ALA A 240 20.82 -4.15 -18.21
C ALA A 240 21.94 -3.68 -17.27
N PRO A 241 23.00 -3.03 -17.82
CA PRO A 241 24.13 -2.54 -17.03
C PRO A 241 23.72 -1.57 -15.92
N GLU A 242 22.72 -0.73 -16.16
CA GLU A 242 22.21 0.25 -15.19
C GLU A 242 21.53 -0.44 -14.00
N VAL A 243 20.82 -1.55 -14.23
CA VAL A 243 20.20 -2.34 -13.15
C VAL A 243 21.27 -3.05 -12.32
N LYS A 244 22.31 -3.61 -12.98
CA LYS A 244 23.46 -4.20 -12.28
C LYS A 244 24.18 -3.16 -11.42
N GLN A 245 24.37 -1.95 -11.93
CA GLN A 245 24.93 -0.84 -11.16
C GLN A 245 24.03 -0.47 -9.98
N ALA A 246 22.72 -0.40 -10.18
CA ALA A 246 21.75 -0.14 -9.12
C ALA A 246 21.83 -1.16 -7.98
N LEU A 247 22.00 -2.45 -8.31
CA LEU A 247 22.19 -3.50 -7.31
C LEU A 247 23.50 -3.35 -6.52
N ALA A 248 24.60 -2.95 -7.18
CA ALA A 248 25.87 -2.66 -6.52
C ALA A 248 25.78 -1.45 -5.58
N ASP A 249 25.06 -0.41 -6.00
CA ASP A 249 24.80 0.79 -5.21
C ASP A 249 23.92 0.48 -4.01
N TYR A 250 22.82 -0.24 -4.22
CA TYR A 250 21.93 -0.69 -3.15
C TYR A 250 22.68 -1.51 -2.10
N LYS A 251 23.53 -2.46 -2.53
CA LYS A 251 24.40 -3.24 -1.63
C LYS A 251 25.30 -2.33 -0.79
N THR A 252 25.82 -1.26 -1.40
CA THR A 252 26.63 -0.26 -0.69
C THR A 252 25.79 0.50 0.33
N ILE A 253 24.59 0.97 -0.05
CA ILE A 253 23.68 1.71 0.84
C ILE A 253 23.24 0.81 2.00
N LEU A 254 22.88 -0.46 1.72
CA LEU A 254 22.49 -1.43 2.74
C LEU A 254 23.62 -1.66 3.77
N SER A 255 24.90 -1.69 3.33
CA SER A 255 26.04 -1.83 4.22
C SER A 255 26.23 -0.63 5.18
N LEU A 256 25.61 0.50 4.89
CA LEU A 256 25.61 1.74 5.69
C LEU A 256 24.38 1.87 6.59
N ALA A 257 23.48 0.87 6.58
CA ALA A 257 22.28 0.87 7.41
C ALA A 257 22.55 0.47 8.87
N ASN A 258 21.60 0.78 9.73
CA ASN A 258 21.60 0.31 11.11
C ASN A 258 21.65 -1.22 11.20
N LYS A 259 22.39 -1.75 12.16
CA LYS A 259 22.63 -3.21 12.28
C LYS A 259 21.36 -4.02 12.60
N ASP A 260 20.38 -3.41 13.20
CA ASP A 260 19.10 -4.02 13.60
C ASP A 260 17.99 -3.85 12.54
N HIS A 261 18.33 -3.47 11.30
CA HIS A 261 17.35 -3.17 10.25
C HIS A 261 16.35 -4.32 9.99
N SER A 262 16.81 -5.57 10.04
CA SER A 262 15.96 -6.75 9.81
C SER A 262 15.05 -7.13 10.98
N ALA A 263 15.16 -6.43 12.11
CA ALA A 263 14.38 -6.70 13.32
C ALA A 263 13.32 -5.62 13.60
N ILE A 264 13.38 -4.47 12.93
CA ILE A 264 12.49 -3.32 13.15
C ILE A 264 11.61 -3.05 11.93
N THR A 265 10.48 -2.40 12.18
CA THR A 265 9.53 -2.01 11.13
C THR A 265 9.91 -0.69 10.47
N TRP A 266 9.27 -0.36 9.34
CA TRP A 266 9.53 0.88 8.61
C TRP A 266 9.28 2.13 9.46
N ASP A 267 8.21 2.14 10.28
CA ASP A 267 7.85 3.26 11.15
C ASP A 267 8.82 3.43 12.32
N GLU A 268 9.32 2.32 12.88
CA GLU A 268 10.38 2.34 13.89
C GLU A 268 11.67 2.96 13.31
N ALA A 269 12.04 2.62 12.08
CA ALA A 269 13.21 3.19 11.41
C ALA A 269 13.05 4.69 11.13
N ALA A 270 11.87 5.13 10.65
CA ALA A 270 11.56 6.54 10.45
C ALA A 270 11.67 7.33 11.77
N LYS A 271 11.11 6.81 12.87
CA LYS A 271 11.22 7.39 14.23
C LYS A 271 12.67 7.43 14.73
N LYS A 272 13.46 6.37 14.48
CA LYS A 272 14.90 6.37 14.82
C LYS A 272 15.65 7.49 14.09
N MET A 273 15.39 7.68 12.80
CA MET A 273 15.97 8.77 12.01
C MET A 273 15.59 10.13 12.59
N ALA A 274 14.29 10.40 12.84
CA ALA A 274 13.82 11.66 13.39
C ALA A 274 14.33 11.93 14.84
N ASN A 275 14.68 10.88 15.59
CA ASN A 275 15.34 10.96 16.89
C ASN A 275 16.87 11.16 16.81
N GLY A 276 17.45 11.25 15.62
CA GLY A 276 18.87 11.48 15.42
C GLY A 276 19.76 10.22 15.54
N ALA A 277 19.19 9.02 15.48
CA ALA A 277 19.98 7.79 15.49
C ALA A 277 20.69 7.54 14.16
N CYS A 278 20.16 8.06 13.06
CA CYS A 278 20.73 7.98 11.72
C CYS A 278 20.51 9.30 10.97
N ALA A 279 21.23 9.48 9.86
CA ALA A 279 21.13 10.67 9.05
C ALA A 279 19.94 10.69 8.09
N VAL A 280 19.62 9.54 7.48
CA VAL A 280 18.54 9.44 6.50
C VAL A 280 17.69 8.18 6.68
N ASN A 281 16.46 8.22 6.14
CA ASN A 281 15.56 7.08 5.97
C ASN A 281 14.87 7.24 4.62
N LEU A 282 14.85 6.23 3.76
CA LEU A 282 13.98 6.20 2.60
C LEU A 282 12.67 5.54 2.99
N MET A 283 11.57 6.19 2.68
CA MET A 283 10.22 5.68 2.90
C MET A 283 9.22 6.62 2.19
N GLY A 284 8.11 6.07 1.76
CA GLY A 284 7.03 6.87 1.18
C GLY A 284 6.48 7.92 2.15
N ASP A 285 5.64 8.78 1.62
CA ASP A 285 5.18 9.98 2.33
C ASP A 285 4.22 9.72 3.50
N TRP A 286 3.71 8.50 3.66
CA TRP A 286 3.04 8.07 4.90
C TRP A 286 3.94 8.20 6.13
N ALA A 287 5.27 8.18 5.96
CA ALA A 287 6.20 8.45 7.05
C ALA A 287 6.06 9.89 7.59
N TYR A 288 5.68 10.88 6.76
CA TYR A 288 5.37 12.23 7.23
C TYR A 288 4.26 12.21 8.30
N GLY A 289 3.13 11.58 7.97
CA GLY A 289 1.99 11.46 8.89
C GLY A 289 2.39 10.78 10.19
N GLU A 290 3.14 9.68 10.11
CA GLU A 290 3.60 8.93 11.27
C GLU A 290 4.56 9.74 12.17
N LEU A 291 5.49 10.48 11.58
CA LEU A 291 6.43 11.33 12.33
C LEU A 291 5.71 12.49 13.02
N VAL A 292 4.81 13.18 12.33
CA VAL A 292 4.04 14.30 12.91
C VAL A 292 3.09 13.80 14.00
N ASN A 293 2.39 12.71 13.78
CA ASN A 293 1.53 12.08 14.79
C ASN A 293 2.33 11.64 16.03
N GLY A 294 3.58 11.20 15.83
CA GLY A 294 4.55 10.89 16.89
C GLY A 294 5.19 12.13 17.55
N GLY A 295 4.69 13.34 17.28
CA GLY A 295 5.14 14.59 17.89
C GLY A 295 6.44 15.15 17.32
N LYS A 296 6.87 14.74 16.13
CA LYS A 296 8.06 15.26 15.45
C LYS A 296 7.74 16.53 14.66
N ASN A 297 8.65 17.48 14.67
CA ASN A 297 8.50 18.78 14.04
C ASN A 297 9.25 18.84 12.71
N PRO A 298 8.55 19.03 11.57
CA PRO A 298 9.17 19.27 10.27
C PRO A 298 10.12 20.49 10.33
N GLY A 299 11.24 20.39 9.63
CA GLY A 299 12.27 21.42 9.62
C GLY A 299 13.23 21.38 10.82
N LYS A 300 12.85 20.77 11.93
CA LYS A 300 13.66 20.66 13.15
C LYS A 300 14.14 19.24 13.41
N ASP A 301 13.22 18.29 13.52
CA ASP A 301 13.51 16.90 13.87
C ASP A 301 13.73 16.06 12.61
N PHE A 302 13.13 16.46 11.50
CA PHE A 302 13.30 15.88 10.18
C PHE A 302 13.04 16.89 9.06
N THR A 303 13.66 16.64 7.90
CA THR A 303 13.38 17.32 6.62
C THR A 303 13.28 16.26 5.52
N TRP A 304 13.11 16.69 4.28
CA TRP A 304 12.96 15.78 3.14
C TRP A 304 13.68 16.32 1.92
N VAL A 305 14.06 15.40 1.06
CA VAL A 305 14.44 15.67 -0.32
C VAL A 305 13.85 14.57 -1.21
N THR A 306 13.68 14.84 -2.50
CA THR A 306 13.38 13.79 -3.46
C THR A 306 14.56 12.81 -3.51
N PHE A 307 14.29 11.52 -3.77
CA PHE A 307 15.39 10.55 -3.91
C PHE A 307 16.34 11.01 -5.03
N PRO A 308 17.68 11.04 -4.77
CA PRO A 308 18.62 11.60 -5.73
C PRO A 308 18.64 10.87 -7.07
N GLY A 309 18.53 11.63 -8.17
CA GLY A 309 18.49 11.10 -9.53
C GLY A 309 18.82 12.17 -10.56
N LYS A 310 18.98 11.77 -11.82
CA LYS A 310 19.22 12.68 -12.94
C LYS A 310 18.00 13.49 -13.34
N GLU A 311 16.82 12.99 -12.99
CA GLU A 311 15.52 13.58 -13.26
C GLU A 311 14.65 13.50 -12.01
N ASP A 312 13.64 14.35 -11.89
CA ASP A 312 12.65 14.24 -10.82
C ASP A 312 11.63 13.17 -11.18
N ILE A 313 11.80 11.98 -10.59
CA ILE A 313 10.86 10.86 -10.72
C ILE A 313 9.94 10.88 -9.52
N PHE A 314 8.63 10.89 -9.78
CA PHE A 314 7.61 10.69 -8.76
C PHE A 314 7.20 9.21 -8.78
N ASP A 315 7.68 8.46 -7.80
CA ASP A 315 7.25 7.09 -7.57
C ASP A 315 5.82 7.11 -7.02
N TYR A 316 4.87 6.84 -7.91
CA TYR A 316 3.44 6.93 -7.62
C TYR A 316 2.94 5.69 -6.91
N VAL A 317 2.38 5.91 -5.74
CA VAL A 317 1.58 4.93 -5.01
C VAL A 317 0.17 5.50 -4.83
N GLY A 318 -0.82 4.81 -5.35
CA GLY A 318 -2.23 5.15 -5.18
C GLY A 318 -2.90 4.23 -4.17
N ASP A 319 -3.76 4.79 -3.35
CA ASP A 319 -4.67 4.03 -2.50
C ASP A 319 -6.11 4.19 -2.97
N GLY A 320 -6.86 3.11 -2.94
CA GLY A 320 -8.27 3.09 -3.25
C GLY A 320 -8.99 1.93 -2.60
N PHE A 321 -10.30 1.88 -2.80
CA PHE A 321 -11.14 0.79 -2.33
C PHE A 321 -11.97 0.20 -3.46
N SER A 322 -12.08 -1.11 -3.46
CA SER A 322 -12.91 -1.90 -4.38
C SER A 322 -13.99 -2.65 -3.61
N ILE A 323 -14.98 -3.17 -4.33
CA ILE A 323 -16.06 -4.02 -3.81
C ILE A 323 -16.09 -5.35 -4.58
N PRO A 324 -16.61 -6.44 -3.99
CA PRO A 324 -16.65 -7.74 -4.66
C PRO A 324 -17.55 -7.74 -5.90
N ALA A 325 -17.17 -8.54 -6.92
CA ALA A 325 -17.94 -8.70 -8.15
C ALA A 325 -19.34 -9.28 -7.90
N ASN A 326 -19.45 -10.16 -6.91
CA ASN A 326 -20.67 -10.86 -6.55
C ASN A 326 -20.79 -10.97 -5.02
N ASN A 327 -21.99 -11.24 -4.55
CA ASN A 327 -22.28 -11.51 -3.13
C ASN A 327 -21.79 -10.37 -2.21
N ILE A 328 -22.07 -9.11 -2.57
CA ILE A 328 -21.78 -7.97 -1.70
C ILE A 328 -22.68 -8.09 -0.47
N PRO A 329 -22.14 -8.31 0.75
CA PRO A 329 -22.98 -8.59 1.91
C PRO A 329 -23.93 -7.44 2.25
N HIS A 330 -23.45 -6.19 2.11
CA HIS A 330 -24.18 -4.97 2.45
C HIS A 330 -24.05 -3.91 1.34
N ALA A 331 -24.65 -4.18 0.16
CA ALA A 331 -24.44 -3.39 -1.06
C ALA A 331 -24.72 -1.89 -0.91
N ASP A 332 -25.79 -1.49 -0.18
CA ASP A 332 -26.13 -0.08 0.05
C ASP A 332 -25.05 0.62 0.90
N ALA A 333 -24.50 -0.06 1.90
CA ALA A 333 -23.43 0.46 2.74
C ALA A 333 -22.12 0.56 1.94
N ALA A 334 -21.78 -0.45 1.12
CA ALA A 334 -20.63 -0.44 0.23
C ALA A 334 -20.70 0.72 -0.79
N ASN A 335 -21.88 0.97 -1.38
CA ASN A 335 -22.08 2.10 -2.28
C ASN A 335 -21.96 3.46 -1.56
N ALA A 336 -22.49 3.59 -0.35
CA ALA A 336 -22.34 4.80 0.46
C ALA A 336 -20.85 5.03 0.81
N TRP A 337 -20.12 3.96 1.14
CA TRP A 337 -18.68 4.00 1.36
C TRP A 337 -17.93 4.55 0.14
N LEU A 338 -18.09 3.95 -1.04
CA LEU A 338 -17.40 4.40 -2.25
C LEU A 338 -17.71 5.86 -2.60
N LYS A 339 -18.95 6.32 -2.41
CA LYS A 339 -19.32 7.74 -2.62
C LYS A 339 -18.66 8.66 -1.61
N THR A 340 -18.54 8.24 -0.36
CA THR A 340 -17.87 9.00 0.70
C THR A 340 -16.39 9.22 0.40
N LEU A 341 -15.69 8.24 -0.19
CA LEU A 341 -14.30 8.38 -0.61
C LEU A 341 -14.08 9.49 -1.64
N MET A 342 -15.11 9.86 -2.38
CA MET A 342 -15.08 10.92 -3.40
C MET A 342 -15.53 12.29 -2.88
N ASP A 343 -15.64 12.47 -1.57
CA ASP A 343 -15.86 13.77 -0.96
C ASP A 343 -14.54 14.55 -0.85
N PRO A 344 -14.41 15.75 -1.46
CA PRO A 344 -13.17 16.52 -1.44
C PRO A 344 -12.70 16.90 -0.03
N LYS A 345 -13.62 17.19 0.88
CA LYS A 345 -13.29 17.52 2.28
C LYS A 345 -12.72 16.32 3.01
N ILE A 346 -13.34 15.15 2.84
CA ILE A 346 -12.89 13.90 3.43
C ILE A 346 -11.49 13.53 2.89
N GLN A 347 -11.24 13.68 1.58
CA GLN A 347 -9.91 13.45 1.03
C GLN A 347 -8.86 14.41 1.57
N THR A 348 -9.21 15.69 1.79
CA THR A 348 -8.30 16.64 2.43
C THR A 348 -7.98 16.25 3.87
N GLU A 349 -8.99 15.89 4.66
CA GLU A 349 -8.82 15.46 6.06
C GLU A 349 -8.03 14.15 6.17
N PHE A 350 -8.30 13.18 5.28
CA PHE A 350 -7.52 11.95 5.14
C PHE A 350 -6.06 12.26 4.82
N ALA A 351 -5.80 13.06 3.80
CA ALA A 351 -4.47 13.44 3.36
C ALA A 351 -3.67 14.12 4.49
N ALA A 352 -4.31 15.00 5.26
CA ALA A 352 -3.67 15.68 6.39
C ALA A 352 -3.18 14.71 7.48
N LYS A 353 -3.87 13.58 7.69
CA LYS A 353 -3.46 12.53 8.64
C LYS A 353 -2.43 11.59 8.04
N LYS A 354 -2.65 11.18 6.79
CA LYS A 354 -1.87 10.16 6.11
C LYS A 354 -0.50 10.66 5.62
N GLY A 355 -0.36 11.95 5.33
CA GLY A 355 0.84 12.54 4.71
C GLY A 355 0.78 12.60 3.18
N SER A 356 -0.24 12.02 2.55
CA SER A 356 -0.48 11.99 1.10
C SER A 356 -1.00 13.31 0.55
N ILE A 357 -1.23 13.34 -0.77
CA ILE A 357 -2.02 14.39 -1.42
C ILE A 357 -3.38 13.81 -1.85
N PRO A 358 -4.48 14.62 -1.86
CA PRO A 358 -5.78 14.16 -2.34
C PRO A 358 -5.74 13.73 -3.80
N ALA A 359 -6.53 12.73 -4.16
CA ALA A 359 -6.72 12.34 -5.56
C ALA A 359 -7.59 13.34 -6.35
N LEU A 360 -8.49 14.06 -5.67
CA LEU A 360 -9.42 15.02 -6.28
C LEU A 360 -8.81 16.41 -6.47
N LYS A 361 -8.97 16.98 -7.65
CA LYS A 361 -8.55 18.36 -7.99
C LYS A 361 -9.26 19.43 -7.17
N SER A 362 -10.49 19.14 -6.72
CA SER A 362 -11.33 20.06 -5.94
C SER A 362 -11.06 20.03 -4.45
N ALA A 363 -10.22 19.11 -3.97
CA ALA A 363 -9.82 19.06 -2.57
C ALA A 363 -8.95 20.28 -2.22
N ASP A 364 -9.25 20.92 -1.10
CA ASP A 364 -8.51 22.09 -0.63
C ASP A 364 -7.20 21.66 0.03
N ILE A 365 -6.07 21.97 -0.60
CA ILE A 365 -4.73 21.68 -0.08
C ILE A 365 -4.09 22.88 0.65
N SER A 366 -4.78 24.01 0.78
CA SER A 366 -4.23 25.24 1.38
C SER A 366 -3.80 25.04 2.83
N GLY A 367 -4.55 24.21 3.58
CA GLY A 367 -4.27 23.85 4.97
C GLY A 367 -3.30 22.68 5.17
N LEU A 368 -2.86 22.02 4.09
CA LEU A 368 -1.91 20.92 4.17
C LEU A 368 -0.48 21.43 4.45
N SER A 369 0.39 20.52 4.86
CA SER A 369 1.79 20.82 5.17
C SER A 369 2.59 21.30 3.95
N GLU A 370 3.76 21.94 4.20
CA GLU A 370 4.68 22.32 3.12
C GLU A 370 5.12 21.11 2.31
N TYR A 371 5.44 19.97 2.97
CA TYR A 371 5.77 18.73 2.27
C TYR A 371 4.67 18.34 1.25
N GLN A 372 3.42 18.29 1.70
CA GLN A 372 2.30 17.87 0.85
C GLN A 372 2.04 18.86 -0.31
N LYS A 373 2.23 20.16 -0.08
CA LYS A 373 2.16 21.17 -1.17
C LYS A 373 3.28 21.00 -2.18
N GLU A 374 4.50 20.73 -1.72
CA GLU A 374 5.64 20.41 -2.59
C GLU A 374 5.40 19.10 -3.36
N ALA A 375 4.89 18.05 -2.70
CA ALA A 375 4.54 16.79 -3.32
C ALA A 375 3.46 16.97 -4.42
N ALA A 376 2.42 17.77 -4.15
CA ALA A 376 1.37 18.07 -5.12
C ALA A 376 1.92 18.84 -6.34
N LYS A 377 2.85 19.78 -6.12
CA LYS A 377 3.53 20.50 -7.21
C LYS A 377 4.42 19.55 -8.02
N SER A 378 5.21 18.70 -7.35
CA SER A 378 6.06 17.72 -8.03
C SER A 378 5.24 16.71 -8.83
N PHE A 379 4.13 16.19 -8.28
CA PHE A 379 3.23 15.28 -9.01
C PHE A 379 2.71 15.89 -10.32
N ALA A 380 2.52 17.19 -10.38
CA ALA A 380 2.06 17.90 -11.58
C ALA A 380 3.15 18.12 -12.63
N SER A 381 4.44 17.96 -12.31
CA SER A 381 5.57 18.33 -13.17
C SER A 381 6.66 17.27 -13.33
N ALA A 382 6.73 16.30 -12.44
CA ALA A 382 7.73 15.23 -12.47
C ALA A 382 7.36 14.12 -13.46
N GLU A 383 8.31 13.24 -13.75
CA GLU A 383 8.05 11.98 -14.45
C GLU A 383 7.39 11.00 -13.47
N VAL A 384 6.10 10.75 -13.67
CA VAL A 384 5.31 9.85 -12.83
C VAL A 384 5.48 8.40 -13.29
N VAL A 385 5.86 7.52 -12.37
CA VAL A 385 6.00 6.09 -12.60
C VAL A 385 5.33 5.30 -11.46
N SER A 386 4.84 4.11 -11.76
CA SER A 386 4.20 3.25 -10.74
C SER A 386 5.23 2.48 -9.92
N SER A 387 4.99 2.32 -8.63
CA SER A 387 5.80 1.52 -7.71
C SER A 387 5.64 0.01 -7.98
N LEU A 388 6.76 -0.71 -7.97
CA LEU A 388 6.77 -2.18 -8.02
C LEU A 388 6.57 -2.79 -6.63
N ALA A 389 7.17 -2.20 -5.59
CA ALA A 389 7.02 -2.68 -4.21
C ALA A 389 5.54 -2.71 -3.76
N HIS A 390 4.71 -1.84 -4.36
CA HIS A 390 3.26 -1.79 -4.14
C HIS A 390 2.44 -2.58 -5.19
N ALA A 391 3.10 -3.37 -6.02
CA ALA A 391 2.46 -4.14 -7.11
C ALA A 391 1.68 -3.30 -8.13
N GLN A 392 1.99 -2.00 -8.26
CA GLN A 392 1.33 -1.12 -9.24
C GLN A 392 2.00 -1.16 -10.61
N ALA A 393 3.34 -1.22 -10.66
CA ALA A 393 4.07 -1.31 -11.93
C ALA A 393 3.84 -2.66 -12.62
N ALA A 394 3.63 -3.72 -11.85
CA ALA A 394 3.30 -5.07 -12.33
C ALA A 394 2.31 -5.74 -11.36
N GLY A 395 1.78 -6.90 -11.74
CA GLY A 395 0.84 -7.65 -10.91
C GLY A 395 1.43 -8.14 -9.59
N ALA A 396 0.56 -8.61 -8.68
CA ALA A 396 0.94 -9.02 -7.34
C ALA A 396 1.96 -10.18 -7.32
N GLU A 397 1.89 -11.10 -8.29
CA GLU A 397 2.84 -12.22 -8.42
C GLU A 397 4.27 -11.73 -8.74
N PHE A 398 4.38 -10.79 -9.69
CA PHE A 398 5.67 -10.20 -10.05
C PHE A 398 6.27 -9.41 -8.87
N ALA A 399 5.46 -8.62 -8.17
CA ALA A 399 5.90 -7.88 -6.99
C ALA A 399 6.35 -8.81 -5.86
N GLN A 400 5.69 -9.97 -5.67
CA GLN A 400 6.13 -10.97 -4.70
C GLN A 400 7.48 -11.57 -5.11
N THR A 401 7.64 -11.92 -6.40
CA THR A 401 8.93 -12.43 -6.91
C THR A 401 10.05 -11.41 -6.72
N TYR A 402 9.75 -10.11 -6.90
CA TYR A 402 10.69 -9.03 -6.63
C TYR A 402 11.06 -8.96 -5.14
N ALA A 403 10.10 -8.99 -4.23
CA ALA A 403 10.34 -8.98 -2.79
C ALA A 403 11.20 -10.19 -2.34
N ASP A 404 10.93 -11.38 -2.88
CA ASP A 404 11.70 -12.60 -2.60
C ASP A 404 13.14 -12.50 -3.13
N ALA A 405 13.31 -11.90 -4.33
CA ALA A 405 14.62 -11.64 -4.91
C ALA A 405 15.41 -10.62 -4.07
N VAL A 406 14.77 -9.56 -3.58
CA VAL A 406 15.37 -8.57 -2.66
C VAL A 406 15.79 -9.24 -1.34
N SER A 407 14.93 -10.06 -0.76
CA SER A 407 15.22 -10.80 0.48
C SER A 407 16.45 -11.71 0.31
N THR A 408 16.49 -12.47 -0.77
CA THR A 408 17.63 -13.33 -1.11
C THR A 408 18.90 -12.51 -1.35
N PHE A 409 18.77 -11.36 -2.01
CA PHE A 409 19.90 -10.47 -2.29
C PHE A 409 20.45 -9.84 -1.00
N ASN A 410 19.62 -9.44 -0.07
CA ASN A 410 20.03 -8.89 1.22
C ASN A 410 20.92 -9.88 2.00
N GLY A 411 20.61 -11.17 1.94
CA GLY A 411 21.40 -12.22 2.59
C GLY A 411 22.67 -12.61 1.84
N SER A 412 22.66 -12.58 0.50
CA SER A 412 23.73 -13.14 -0.34
C SER A 412 24.61 -12.08 -1.02
N GLY A 413 24.05 -10.92 -1.34
CA GLY A 413 24.67 -9.89 -2.19
C GLY A 413 24.98 -10.37 -3.61
N ASN A 414 24.29 -11.42 -4.09
CA ASN A 414 24.54 -12.05 -5.39
C ASN A 414 23.71 -11.38 -6.48
N ILE A 415 24.35 -10.48 -7.26
CA ILE A 415 23.73 -9.74 -8.36
C ILE A 415 23.21 -10.68 -9.45
N ASP A 416 23.98 -11.70 -9.84
CA ASP A 416 23.60 -12.59 -10.94
C ASP A 416 22.35 -13.42 -10.58
N ALA A 417 22.22 -13.84 -9.31
CA ALA A 417 21.05 -14.56 -8.83
C ALA A 417 19.78 -13.68 -8.86
N PHE A 418 19.90 -12.41 -8.44
CA PHE A 418 18.80 -11.45 -8.53
C PHE A 418 18.36 -11.23 -9.98
N ILE A 419 19.33 -10.96 -10.88
CA ILE A 419 19.09 -10.76 -12.31
C ILE A 419 18.41 -11.98 -12.94
N ALA A 420 18.91 -13.19 -12.65
CA ALA A 420 18.32 -14.42 -13.17
C ALA A 420 16.84 -14.58 -12.74
N SER A 421 16.54 -14.32 -11.46
CA SER A 421 15.19 -14.35 -10.92
C SER A 421 14.27 -13.36 -11.64
N MET A 422 14.68 -12.09 -11.71
CA MET A 422 13.85 -11.04 -12.29
C MET A 422 13.70 -11.17 -13.81
N THR A 423 14.74 -11.60 -14.52
CA THR A 423 14.67 -11.86 -15.97
C THR A 423 13.74 -13.05 -16.27
N GLN A 424 13.73 -14.07 -15.40
CA GLN A 424 12.78 -15.18 -15.52
C GLN A 424 11.35 -14.69 -15.27
N ALA A 425 11.12 -13.89 -14.22
CA ALA A 425 9.81 -13.31 -13.94
C ALA A 425 9.31 -12.43 -15.10
N GLN A 426 10.17 -11.60 -15.71
CA GLN A 426 9.81 -10.82 -16.92
C GLN A 426 9.24 -11.72 -18.03
N LYS A 427 9.82 -12.89 -18.27
CA LYS A 427 9.39 -13.81 -19.35
C LYS A 427 8.09 -14.55 -19.06
N THR A 428 7.76 -14.76 -17.80
CA THR A 428 6.67 -15.67 -17.40
C THR A 428 5.48 -15.00 -16.73
N GLN A 429 5.65 -13.76 -16.23
CA GLN A 429 4.63 -13.08 -15.42
C GLN A 429 4.18 -11.73 -16.02
N LEU A 430 4.86 -11.23 -17.07
CA LEU A 430 4.47 -10.05 -17.86
C LEU A 430 4.00 -10.45 -19.25
#